data_28e6dcd644e9056dc9f676b12eb90455
#
_entry.id   28e6dcd644e9056dc9f676b12eb90455
#
_cell.length_a   1.000
_cell.length_b   1.000
_cell.length_c   1.000
_cell.angle_alpha   90.00
_cell.angle_beta   90.00
_cell.angle_gamma   90.00
#
_symmetry.space_group_name_H-M   'P 1'
#
loop_
_entity.id
_entity.type
_entity.pdbx_description
1 polymer ?
#
loop_
_entity_poly.entity_id
_entity_poly.type
_entity_poly.pdbx_seq_one_letter_code
_entity_poly.pdbx_strand_id
1 'polypeptide(L)'
;MENKKKLVTIIIPTYNREHTICQAIDSVLQQTYDQIEVIVVDDCSQDATQKVVEENYGTDSRVRYERLLQNSGACAARNRGIDLSQGNYLAFLDSDDVYYPEKISLQLEAMQDSASDLCATSFTRVLADGKKERKLVFPGTKDEIYQNLLYCNFITTGALIGKRECFEKIQFDESLPRYQDWDIVLRLCKQYSICLLNVDTLKQIHQEVSITSSTGHHKTLYALERLYEKHQVAYKANTKANTQINWLMGIHSMYGGTKRQYSRLWLGVVGEGFNLKRFLIFLVMCLRLEKVFSSSL
;
A
#
# COMPACT_ATOMS: atom_id res chain seq x y z
N MET A 1 30.06 21.30 -11.07
CA MET A 1 28.63 21.68 -11.14
C MET A 1 27.99 21.19 -9.84
N GLU A 2 27.51 22.09 -9.00
CA GLU A 2 26.74 21.69 -7.82
C GLU A 2 25.53 20.88 -8.28
N ASN A 3 25.44 19.66 -7.81
CA ASN A 3 24.32 18.78 -8.13
C ASN A 3 23.10 19.33 -7.37
N LYS A 4 22.32 20.20 -8.02
CA LYS A 4 21.12 20.83 -7.42
C LYS A 4 20.24 19.73 -6.88
N LYS A 5 20.00 19.71 -5.57
CA LYS A 5 19.10 18.73 -4.93
C LYS A 5 17.77 18.71 -5.65
N LYS A 6 17.26 17.52 -5.95
CA LYS A 6 16.01 17.33 -6.69
C LYS A 6 14.81 17.41 -5.75
N LEU A 7 13.77 18.10 -6.15
CA LEU A 7 12.53 18.22 -5.36
C LEU A 7 11.83 16.87 -5.23
N VAL A 8 11.36 16.55 -4.02
CA VAL A 8 10.51 15.38 -3.72
C VAL A 8 9.14 15.87 -3.32
N THR A 9 8.11 15.39 -4.00
CA THR A 9 6.72 15.62 -3.59
C THR A 9 6.24 14.48 -2.71
N ILE A 10 5.73 14.79 -1.53
CA ILE A 10 5.05 13.85 -0.65
C ILE A 10 3.54 14.08 -0.73
N ILE A 11 2.80 13.07 -1.18
CA ILE A 11 1.35 13.13 -1.35
C ILE A 11 0.69 12.47 -0.15
N ILE A 12 -0.19 13.23 0.54
CA ILE A 12 -0.92 12.78 1.73
C ILE A 12 -2.42 12.76 1.42
N PRO A 13 -2.99 11.61 1.02
CA PRO A 13 -4.44 11.49 0.88
C PRO A 13 -5.08 11.54 2.26
N THR A 14 -6.14 12.33 2.45
CA THR A 14 -6.81 12.47 3.74
C THR A 14 -8.33 12.46 3.60
N TYR A 15 -9.01 11.91 4.61
CA TYR A 15 -10.47 11.95 4.75
C TYR A 15 -10.83 11.78 6.21
N ASN A 16 -11.42 12.83 6.84
CA ASN A 16 -11.80 12.87 8.25
C ASN A 16 -10.61 12.49 9.17
N ARG A 17 -9.57 13.34 9.20
CA ARG A 17 -8.31 13.10 9.91
C ARG A 17 -7.85 14.29 10.76
N GLU A 18 -8.79 15.08 11.29
CA GLU A 18 -8.49 16.26 12.11
C GLU A 18 -7.54 16.00 13.29
N HIS A 19 -7.50 14.76 13.82
CA HIS A 19 -6.66 14.38 14.95
C HIS A 19 -5.29 13.82 14.58
N THR A 20 -5.06 13.41 13.33
CA THR A 20 -3.81 12.72 12.93
C THR A 20 -3.03 13.45 11.85
N ILE A 21 -3.69 14.26 11.03
CA ILE A 21 -3.09 14.89 9.85
C ILE A 21 -1.86 15.75 10.18
N CYS A 22 -1.87 16.48 11.30
CA CYS A 22 -0.71 17.29 11.70
C CYS A 22 0.53 16.42 11.96
N GLN A 23 0.36 15.29 12.65
CA GLN A 23 1.48 14.38 12.91
C GLN A 23 2.09 13.84 11.61
N ALA A 24 1.27 13.52 10.62
CA ALA A 24 1.72 13.08 9.31
C ALA A 24 2.53 14.19 8.60
N ILE A 25 1.98 15.41 8.51
CA ILE A 25 2.64 16.55 7.87
C ILE A 25 3.95 16.89 8.58
N ASP A 26 3.95 17.00 9.91
CA ASP A 26 5.14 17.32 10.70
C ASP A 26 6.26 16.31 10.46
N SER A 27 5.96 15.02 10.36
CA SER A 27 6.95 13.99 10.09
C SER A 27 7.63 14.13 8.72
N VAL A 28 6.93 14.74 7.77
CA VAL A 28 7.48 15.07 6.45
C VAL A 28 8.31 16.35 6.51
N LEU A 29 7.81 17.39 7.18
CA LEU A 29 8.52 18.68 7.29
C LEU A 29 9.81 18.57 8.11
N GLN A 30 9.94 17.54 8.98
CA GLN A 30 11.10 17.23 9.80
C GLN A 30 12.10 16.27 9.13
N GLN A 31 11.94 15.96 7.84
CA GLN A 31 12.89 15.14 7.11
C GLN A 31 14.28 15.80 7.05
N THR A 32 15.34 14.99 7.11
CA THR A 32 16.74 15.45 6.94
C THR A 32 17.02 15.93 5.51
N TYR A 33 16.21 15.54 4.57
CA TYR A 33 16.21 16.05 3.19
C TYR A 33 15.32 17.28 3.08
N ASP A 34 15.87 18.43 2.66
CA ASP A 34 15.24 19.75 2.74
C ASP A 34 14.46 20.17 1.48
N GLN A 35 14.72 19.53 0.31
CA GLN A 35 14.03 19.87 -0.94
C GLN A 35 12.74 19.05 -1.08
N ILE A 36 11.73 19.43 -0.31
CA ILE A 36 10.44 18.73 -0.26
C ILE A 36 9.28 19.70 -0.47
N GLU A 37 8.21 19.20 -1.08
CA GLU A 37 6.86 19.76 -1.04
C GLU A 37 5.88 18.71 -0.52
N VAL A 38 4.84 19.15 0.15
CA VAL A 38 3.76 18.32 0.68
C VAL A 38 2.47 18.71 -0.02
N ILE A 39 1.79 17.73 -0.61
CA ILE A 39 0.45 17.93 -1.17
C ILE A 39 -0.53 17.12 -0.35
N VAL A 40 -1.31 17.79 0.49
CA VAL A 40 -2.44 17.18 1.21
C VAL A 40 -3.64 17.19 0.28
N VAL A 41 -4.12 16.02 -0.11
CA VAL A 41 -5.32 15.89 -0.95
C VAL A 41 -6.47 15.38 -0.10
N ASP A 42 -7.41 16.27 0.20
CA ASP A 42 -8.59 15.98 1.00
C ASP A 42 -9.73 15.44 0.14
N ASP A 43 -10.11 14.21 0.41
CA ASP A 43 -11.18 13.48 -0.26
C ASP A 43 -12.58 13.89 0.28
N CYS A 44 -12.81 15.21 0.39
CA CYS A 44 -14.08 15.82 0.81
C CYS A 44 -14.42 15.56 2.29
N SER A 45 -13.47 15.80 3.23
CA SER A 45 -13.69 15.66 4.69
C SER A 45 -14.89 16.45 5.18
N GLN A 46 -15.56 15.91 6.20
CA GLN A 46 -16.74 16.50 6.84
C GLN A 46 -16.44 16.99 8.28
N ASP A 47 -15.24 16.71 8.79
CA ASP A 47 -14.73 17.15 10.09
C ASP A 47 -13.88 18.43 9.95
N ALA A 48 -13.12 18.78 10.98
CA ALA A 48 -12.28 19.97 10.96
C ALA A 48 -10.93 19.79 10.23
N THR A 49 -10.71 18.73 9.45
CA THR A 49 -9.44 18.44 8.77
C THR A 49 -8.91 19.63 7.97
N GLN A 50 -9.76 20.26 7.12
CA GLN A 50 -9.38 21.44 6.34
C GLN A 50 -8.91 22.58 7.25
N LYS A 51 -9.71 22.92 8.23
CA LYS A 51 -9.42 24.02 9.16
C LYS A 51 -8.09 23.79 9.89
N VAL A 52 -7.87 22.56 10.37
CA VAL A 52 -6.62 22.19 11.07
C VAL A 52 -5.40 22.35 10.17
N VAL A 53 -5.48 21.94 8.90
CA VAL A 53 -4.35 22.09 7.95
C VAL A 53 -4.11 23.57 7.63
N GLU A 54 -5.15 24.35 7.35
CA GLU A 54 -5.02 25.78 7.03
C GLU A 54 -4.46 26.58 8.20
N GLU A 55 -4.92 26.34 9.42
CA GLU A 55 -4.45 27.05 10.62
C GLU A 55 -2.99 26.76 10.97
N ASN A 56 -2.52 25.50 10.78
CA ASN A 56 -1.17 25.11 11.17
C ASN A 56 -0.15 25.28 10.06
N TYR A 57 -0.54 25.14 8.79
CA TYR A 57 0.40 25.08 7.65
C TYR A 57 0.08 26.06 6.53
N GLY A 58 -0.99 26.85 6.61
CA GLY A 58 -1.40 27.77 5.53
C GLY A 58 -0.36 28.83 5.15
N THR A 59 0.63 29.09 6.01
CA THR A 59 1.76 30.00 5.73
C THR A 59 3.06 29.28 5.33
N ASP A 60 3.15 27.95 5.44
CA ASP A 60 4.32 27.19 5.02
C ASP A 60 4.25 26.93 3.49
N SER A 61 5.12 27.59 2.75
CA SER A 61 5.16 27.49 1.28
C SER A 61 5.46 26.10 0.74
N ARG A 62 5.91 25.16 1.60
CA ARG A 62 6.14 23.76 1.24
C ARG A 62 4.87 22.92 1.28
N VAL A 63 3.80 23.40 1.93
CA VAL A 63 2.55 22.65 2.13
C VAL A 63 1.45 23.24 1.25
N ARG A 64 0.88 22.38 0.42
CA ARG A 64 -0.30 22.71 -0.40
C ARG A 64 -1.47 21.84 0.03
N TYR A 65 -2.62 22.47 0.24
CA TYR A 65 -3.87 21.76 0.48
C TYR A 65 -4.76 21.81 -0.76
N GLU A 66 -5.29 20.66 -1.15
CA GLU A 66 -6.22 20.50 -2.26
C GLU A 66 -7.43 19.68 -1.78
N ARG A 67 -8.64 20.17 -2.02
CA ARG A 67 -9.88 19.49 -1.64
C ARG A 67 -10.61 18.99 -2.87
N LEU A 68 -10.99 17.71 -2.89
CA LEU A 68 -11.84 17.15 -3.94
C LEU A 68 -13.30 17.60 -3.76
N LEU A 69 -14.04 17.68 -4.86
CA LEU A 69 -15.43 18.10 -4.87
C LEU A 69 -16.38 17.08 -4.21
N GLN A 70 -16.00 15.80 -4.19
CA GLN A 70 -16.74 14.69 -3.60
C GLN A 70 -15.77 13.63 -3.10
N ASN A 71 -16.25 12.76 -2.19
CA ASN A 71 -15.47 11.60 -1.74
C ASN A 71 -15.38 10.59 -2.88
N SER A 72 -14.15 10.41 -3.39
CA SER A 72 -13.82 9.55 -4.54
C SER A 72 -12.83 8.42 -4.17
N GLY A 73 -12.39 8.37 -2.92
CA GLY A 73 -11.49 7.37 -2.38
C GLY A 73 -10.01 7.72 -2.48
N ALA A 74 -9.20 7.01 -1.68
CA ALA A 74 -7.77 7.28 -1.52
C ALA A 74 -6.97 7.18 -2.84
N CYS A 75 -7.39 6.34 -3.80
CA CYS A 75 -6.74 6.26 -5.13
C CYS A 75 -6.91 7.55 -5.91
N ALA A 76 -8.14 8.10 -5.97
CA ALA A 76 -8.43 9.35 -6.64
C ALA A 76 -7.65 10.51 -5.99
N ALA A 77 -7.59 10.56 -4.66
CA ALA A 77 -6.80 11.55 -3.94
C ALA A 77 -5.29 11.44 -4.26
N ARG A 78 -4.72 10.22 -4.30
CA ARG A 78 -3.32 10.02 -4.69
C ARG A 78 -3.07 10.42 -6.14
N ASN A 79 -3.94 10.02 -7.07
CA ASN A 79 -3.85 10.39 -8.49
C ASN A 79 -3.90 11.91 -8.66
N ARG A 80 -4.83 12.59 -7.98
CA ARG A 80 -4.88 14.05 -7.98
C ARG A 80 -3.58 14.68 -7.46
N GLY A 81 -2.98 14.12 -6.41
CA GLY A 81 -1.68 14.55 -5.90
C GLY A 81 -0.54 14.34 -6.92
N ILE A 82 -0.55 13.23 -7.67
CA ILE A 82 0.39 12.96 -8.76
C ILE A 82 0.28 14.06 -9.83
N ASP A 83 -0.94 14.39 -10.26
CA ASP A 83 -1.19 15.40 -11.29
C ASP A 83 -0.74 16.81 -10.87
N LEU A 84 -0.80 17.12 -9.58
CA LEU A 84 -0.42 18.43 -9.02
C LEU A 84 1.08 18.53 -8.66
N SER A 85 1.80 17.43 -8.64
CA SER A 85 3.18 17.32 -8.17
C SER A 85 4.16 18.07 -9.06
N GLN A 86 5.15 18.71 -8.45
CA GLN A 86 6.24 19.39 -9.15
C GLN A 86 7.60 18.70 -8.94
N GLY A 87 7.69 17.78 -7.98
CA GLY A 87 8.91 17.07 -7.64
C GLY A 87 9.44 16.18 -8.75
N ASN A 88 10.72 15.91 -8.71
CA ASN A 88 11.36 14.92 -9.58
C ASN A 88 11.06 13.49 -9.11
N TYR A 89 10.79 13.34 -7.81
CA TYR A 89 10.41 12.11 -7.16
C TYR A 89 9.09 12.27 -6.42
N LEU A 90 8.33 11.19 -6.32
CA LEU A 90 7.08 11.12 -5.57
C LEU A 90 7.19 10.07 -4.45
N ALA A 91 6.68 10.42 -3.29
CA ALA A 91 6.43 9.53 -2.16
C ALA A 91 5.00 9.72 -1.65
N PHE A 92 4.51 8.76 -0.88
CA PHE A 92 3.13 8.77 -0.37
C PHE A 92 3.14 8.51 1.13
N LEU A 93 2.29 9.21 1.87
CA LEU A 93 2.14 8.98 3.30
C LEU A 93 0.64 8.98 3.63
N ASP A 94 0.16 7.93 4.29
CA ASP A 94 -1.22 7.92 4.76
C ASP A 94 -1.35 8.89 5.96
N SER A 95 -2.48 9.57 6.07
CA SER A 95 -2.71 10.70 6.99
C SER A 95 -2.76 10.32 8.49
N ASP A 96 -2.58 9.04 8.81
CA ASP A 96 -2.46 8.47 10.15
C ASP A 96 -1.12 7.79 10.41
N ASP A 97 -0.18 7.85 9.44
CA ASP A 97 1.15 7.27 9.52
C ASP A 97 2.24 8.34 9.76
N VAL A 98 3.46 7.91 10.07
CA VAL A 98 4.59 8.80 10.40
C VAL A 98 5.86 8.33 9.71
N TYR A 99 6.55 9.25 9.02
CA TYR A 99 7.90 9.01 8.50
C TYR A 99 8.96 9.12 9.60
N TYR A 100 10.01 8.29 9.53
CA TYR A 100 11.23 8.53 10.28
C TYR A 100 12.09 9.59 9.56
N PRO A 101 12.92 10.38 10.30
CA PRO A 101 13.57 11.58 9.75
C PRO A 101 14.47 11.36 8.54
N GLU A 102 15.12 10.21 8.42
CA GLU A 102 16.10 9.93 7.36
C GLU A 102 15.49 9.23 6.13
N LYS A 103 14.15 9.02 6.08
CA LYS A 103 13.51 8.23 5.03
C LYS A 103 13.88 8.70 3.63
N ILE A 104 13.68 9.98 3.34
CA ILE A 104 13.85 10.53 1.99
C ILE A 104 15.31 10.50 1.57
N SER A 105 16.23 10.88 2.46
CA SER A 105 17.67 10.87 2.16
C SER A 105 18.19 9.46 1.88
N LEU A 106 17.84 8.46 2.72
CA LEU A 106 18.26 7.07 2.55
C LEU A 106 17.74 6.45 1.24
N GLN A 107 16.48 6.73 0.91
CA GLN A 107 15.87 6.18 -0.30
C GLN A 107 16.46 6.80 -1.58
N LEU A 108 16.70 8.11 -1.59
CA LEU A 108 17.32 8.79 -2.74
C LEU A 108 18.76 8.34 -2.96
N GLU A 109 19.54 8.17 -1.88
CA GLU A 109 20.90 7.63 -1.93
C GLU A 109 20.90 6.23 -2.54
N ALA A 110 20.07 5.33 -2.04
CA ALA A 110 19.96 3.98 -2.55
C ALA A 110 19.51 3.92 -4.03
N MET A 111 18.60 4.80 -4.44
CA MET A 111 18.19 4.91 -5.85
C MET A 111 19.34 5.39 -6.73
N GLN A 112 20.18 6.29 -6.23
CA GLN A 112 21.35 6.78 -6.96
C GLN A 112 22.41 5.68 -7.10
N ASP A 113 22.74 4.99 -6.01
CA ASP A 113 23.76 3.93 -5.96
C ASP A 113 23.41 2.73 -6.83
N SER A 114 22.12 2.35 -6.85
CA SER A 114 21.63 1.22 -7.64
C SER A 114 21.15 1.60 -9.05
N ALA A 115 21.16 2.89 -9.41
CA ALA A 115 20.55 3.44 -10.62
C ALA A 115 19.09 3.00 -10.81
N SER A 116 18.35 2.83 -9.71
CA SER A 116 16.96 2.36 -9.72
C SER A 116 15.96 3.50 -9.95
N ASP A 117 14.79 3.14 -10.48
CA ASP A 117 13.68 4.08 -10.71
C ASP A 117 12.80 4.25 -9.48
N LEU A 118 12.78 3.23 -8.62
CA LEU A 118 11.96 3.13 -7.42
C LEU A 118 12.81 2.64 -6.23
N CYS A 119 12.41 2.99 -5.02
CA CYS A 119 12.95 2.41 -3.79
C CYS A 119 11.81 2.13 -2.81
N ALA A 120 11.87 0.99 -2.12
CA ALA A 120 11.00 0.71 -0.98
C ALA A 120 11.80 0.24 0.23
N THR A 121 11.23 0.48 1.42
CA THR A 121 11.89 0.21 2.71
C THR A 121 11.06 -0.73 3.56
N SER A 122 11.67 -1.31 4.58
CA SER A 122 10.96 -1.94 5.69
C SER A 122 10.19 -0.88 6.49
N PHE A 123 9.22 -1.33 7.29
CA PHE A 123 8.43 -0.44 8.14
C PHE A 123 8.00 -1.13 9.42
N THR A 124 7.70 -0.34 10.44
CA THR A 124 7.14 -0.82 11.70
C THR A 124 5.64 -0.56 11.73
N ARG A 125 4.84 -1.60 11.91
CA ARG A 125 3.41 -1.50 12.19
C ARG A 125 3.17 -1.49 13.69
N VAL A 126 2.42 -0.50 14.17
CA VAL A 126 1.96 -0.41 15.56
C VAL A 126 0.50 -0.80 15.60
N LEU A 127 0.20 -1.89 16.29
CA LEU A 127 -1.16 -2.41 16.47
C LEU A 127 -1.93 -1.60 17.53
N ALA A 128 -3.26 -1.73 17.56
CA ALA A 128 -4.11 -1.02 18.52
C ALA A 128 -3.76 -1.34 20.00
N ASP A 129 -3.26 -2.54 20.27
CA ASP A 129 -2.77 -2.95 21.60
C ASP A 129 -1.36 -2.41 21.93
N GLY A 130 -0.79 -1.58 21.05
CA GLY A 130 0.55 -1.01 21.19
C GLY A 130 1.69 -1.94 20.78
N LYS A 131 1.42 -3.20 20.43
CA LYS A 131 2.46 -4.09 19.92
C LYS A 131 3.02 -3.60 18.61
N LYS A 132 4.32 -3.81 18.42
CA LYS A 132 5.04 -3.43 17.22
C LYS A 132 5.42 -4.67 16.41
N GLU A 133 5.11 -4.63 15.13
CA GLU A 133 5.49 -5.65 14.15
C GLU A 133 6.39 -5.02 13.11
N ARG A 134 7.61 -5.49 12.97
CA ARG A 134 8.47 -5.09 11.87
C ARG A 134 8.08 -5.84 10.60
N LYS A 135 7.81 -5.10 9.54
CA LYS A 135 7.51 -5.62 8.20
C LYS A 135 8.74 -5.42 7.32
N LEU A 136 9.35 -6.54 6.92
CA LEU A 136 10.61 -6.53 6.18
C LEU A 136 10.35 -6.54 4.68
N VAL A 137 11.16 -5.79 3.94
CA VAL A 137 11.37 -6.02 2.52
C VAL A 137 12.55 -6.98 2.32
N PHE A 138 12.54 -7.69 1.22
CA PHE A 138 13.55 -8.70 0.90
C PHE A 138 14.29 -8.27 -0.37
N PRO A 139 15.53 -7.71 -0.23
CA PRO A 139 16.36 -7.36 -1.39
C PRO A 139 16.57 -8.56 -2.33
N GLY A 140 16.68 -8.26 -3.61
CA GLY A 140 16.88 -9.27 -4.64
C GLY A 140 16.96 -8.62 -6.02
N THR A 141 17.05 -9.40 -7.05
CA THR A 141 16.92 -8.95 -8.43
C THR A 141 15.49 -8.46 -8.71
N LYS A 142 15.30 -7.64 -9.73
CA LYS A 142 13.97 -7.17 -10.15
C LYS A 142 12.97 -8.31 -10.31
N ASP A 143 13.41 -9.41 -10.93
CA ASP A 143 12.53 -10.56 -11.18
C ASP A 143 12.17 -11.30 -9.89
N GLU A 144 13.11 -11.50 -8.97
CA GLU A 144 12.85 -12.10 -7.66
C GLU A 144 11.87 -11.25 -6.84
N ILE A 145 12.06 -9.93 -6.82
CA ILE A 145 11.16 -8.99 -6.15
C ILE A 145 9.75 -9.10 -6.73
N TYR A 146 9.61 -9.09 -8.07
CA TYR A 146 8.33 -9.21 -8.74
C TYR A 146 7.65 -10.55 -8.44
N GLN A 147 8.38 -11.67 -8.48
CA GLN A 147 7.86 -13.00 -8.16
C GLN A 147 7.38 -13.10 -6.69
N ASN A 148 8.15 -12.53 -5.76
CA ASN A 148 7.76 -12.47 -4.36
C ASN A 148 6.53 -11.58 -4.13
N LEU A 149 6.40 -10.46 -4.84
CA LEU A 149 5.23 -9.59 -4.80
C LEU A 149 3.98 -10.28 -5.34
N LEU A 150 4.08 -11.15 -6.35
CA LEU A 150 2.94 -11.98 -6.76
C LEU A 150 2.46 -12.90 -5.65
N TYR A 151 3.36 -13.40 -4.79
CA TYR A 151 3.01 -14.28 -3.68
C TYR A 151 2.38 -13.54 -2.49
N CYS A 152 2.94 -12.39 -2.10
CA CYS A 152 2.42 -11.59 -0.99
C CYS A 152 2.77 -10.11 -1.12
N ASN A 153 1.87 -9.24 -0.61
CA ASN A 153 2.14 -7.82 -0.52
C ASN A 153 3.04 -7.52 0.69
N PHE A 154 4.27 -7.11 0.43
CA PHE A 154 5.23 -6.69 1.47
C PHE A 154 5.71 -5.24 1.31
N ILE A 155 5.18 -4.50 0.33
CA ILE A 155 5.48 -3.08 0.10
C ILE A 155 4.19 -2.28 0.22
N THR A 156 4.10 -1.43 1.23
CA THR A 156 3.02 -0.45 1.36
C THR A 156 3.38 0.85 0.61
N THR A 157 2.38 1.62 0.20
CA THR A 157 2.58 2.92 -0.46
C THR A 157 3.42 3.87 0.37
N GLY A 158 3.22 3.90 1.70
CA GLY A 158 3.99 4.75 2.60
C GLY A 158 5.50 4.41 2.66
N ALA A 159 5.89 3.18 2.28
CA ALA A 159 7.29 2.76 2.22
C ALA A 159 7.95 3.03 0.86
N LEU A 160 7.19 3.42 -0.17
CA LEU A 160 7.62 3.59 -1.55
C LEU A 160 8.01 5.04 -1.87
N ILE A 161 9.06 5.21 -2.67
CA ILE A 161 9.42 6.42 -3.40
C ILE A 161 9.81 6.03 -4.83
N GLY A 162 9.63 6.93 -5.78
CA GLY A 162 10.06 6.69 -7.15
C GLY A 162 10.14 7.96 -7.98
N LYS A 163 10.72 7.85 -9.18
CA LYS A 163 10.73 8.94 -10.15
C LYS A 163 9.29 9.31 -10.52
N ARG A 164 8.98 10.60 -10.62
CA ARG A 164 7.64 11.11 -10.96
C ARG A 164 7.08 10.46 -12.23
N GLU A 165 7.89 10.34 -13.28
CA GLU A 165 7.49 9.74 -14.56
C GLU A 165 6.92 8.33 -14.45
N CYS A 166 7.33 7.54 -13.42
CA CYS A 166 6.80 6.21 -13.18
C CYS A 166 5.33 6.26 -12.78
N PHE A 167 4.98 7.21 -11.91
CA PHE A 167 3.62 7.38 -11.40
C PHE A 167 2.71 8.15 -12.36
N GLU A 168 3.25 9.07 -13.17
CA GLU A 168 2.50 9.71 -14.25
C GLU A 168 2.02 8.70 -15.30
N LYS A 169 2.85 7.68 -15.60
CA LYS A 169 2.51 6.60 -16.54
C LYS A 169 1.67 5.49 -15.92
N ILE A 170 1.84 5.23 -14.61
CA ILE A 170 1.16 4.17 -13.89
C ILE A 170 0.51 4.76 -12.63
N GLN A 171 -0.72 5.22 -12.77
CA GLN A 171 -1.51 5.77 -11.68
C GLN A 171 -2.22 4.65 -10.88
N PHE A 172 -2.77 5.00 -9.71
CA PHE A 172 -3.58 4.09 -8.90
C PHE A 172 -4.88 3.71 -9.61
N ASP A 173 -5.32 2.47 -9.48
CA ASP A 173 -6.61 2.02 -10.00
C ASP A 173 -7.73 2.41 -9.03
N GLU A 174 -8.53 3.39 -9.40
CA GLU A 174 -9.63 3.93 -8.59
C GLU A 174 -10.78 2.94 -8.41
N SER A 175 -10.86 1.90 -9.25
CA SER A 175 -11.86 0.85 -9.12
C SER A 175 -11.59 -0.13 -7.98
N LEU A 176 -10.36 -0.12 -7.42
CA LEU A 176 -9.95 -1.06 -6.39
C LEU A 176 -10.33 -0.55 -4.98
N PRO A 177 -11.22 -1.25 -4.26
CA PRO A 177 -11.59 -0.87 -2.90
C PRO A 177 -10.54 -1.30 -1.86
N ARG A 178 -9.61 -2.22 -2.22
CA ARG A 178 -8.52 -2.76 -1.39
C ARG A 178 -7.34 -3.17 -2.23
N TYR A 179 -6.16 -3.41 -1.60
CA TYR A 179 -4.92 -3.84 -2.26
C TYR A 179 -4.43 -2.88 -3.35
N GLN A 180 -4.74 -1.61 -3.20
CA GLN A 180 -4.33 -0.53 -4.09
C GLN A 180 -2.80 -0.41 -4.16
N ASP A 181 -2.14 -0.56 -3.01
CA ASP A 181 -0.69 -0.64 -2.85
C ASP A 181 -0.11 -1.86 -3.58
N TRP A 182 -0.73 -3.03 -3.42
CA TRP A 182 -0.27 -4.25 -4.08
C TRP A 182 -0.37 -4.15 -5.61
N ASP A 183 -1.50 -3.64 -6.12
CA ASP A 183 -1.73 -3.47 -7.55
C ASP A 183 -0.72 -2.51 -8.19
N ILE A 184 -0.55 -1.31 -7.60
CA ILE A 184 0.36 -0.31 -8.19
C ILE A 184 1.81 -0.77 -8.14
N VAL A 185 2.25 -1.38 -7.04
CA VAL A 185 3.63 -1.87 -6.90
C VAL A 185 3.92 -3.00 -7.90
N LEU A 186 2.99 -3.95 -8.10
CA LEU A 186 3.14 -4.99 -9.13
C LEU A 186 3.26 -4.39 -10.54
N ARG A 187 2.43 -3.40 -10.88
CA ARG A 187 2.48 -2.75 -12.21
C ARG A 187 3.78 -1.96 -12.40
N LEU A 188 4.22 -1.26 -11.38
CA LEU A 188 5.49 -0.52 -11.39
C LEU A 188 6.68 -1.46 -11.51
N CYS A 189 6.80 -2.49 -10.68
CA CYS A 189 7.92 -3.45 -10.70
C CYS A 189 8.01 -4.25 -12.00
N LYS A 190 6.90 -4.40 -12.73
CA LYS A 190 6.92 -5.03 -14.05
C LYS A 190 7.68 -4.18 -15.09
N GLN A 191 7.61 -2.85 -14.99
CA GLN A 191 8.18 -1.93 -15.99
C GLN A 191 9.49 -1.29 -15.53
N TYR A 192 9.61 -0.93 -14.26
CA TYR A 192 10.70 -0.13 -13.70
C TYR A 192 11.60 -0.95 -12.79
N SER A 193 12.83 -0.47 -12.60
CA SER A 193 13.77 -1.02 -11.62
C SER A 193 13.42 -0.55 -10.21
N ILE A 194 13.59 -1.43 -9.23
CA ILE A 194 13.35 -1.12 -7.82
C ILE A 194 14.48 -1.63 -6.95
N CYS A 195 14.96 -0.82 -6.02
CA CYS A 195 15.83 -1.25 -4.93
C CYS A 195 15.05 -1.37 -3.61
N LEU A 196 15.45 -2.27 -2.76
CA LEU A 196 14.82 -2.51 -1.47
C LEU A 196 15.84 -2.32 -0.34
N LEU A 197 15.51 -1.50 0.65
CA LEU A 197 16.31 -1.25 1.84
C LEU A 197 15.67 -1.88 3.07
N ASN A 198 16.39 -2.77 3.73
CA ASN A 198 15.93 -3.37 4.98
C ASN A 198 16.18 -2.45 6.19
N VAL A 199 15.73 -1.20 6.07
CA VAL A 199 15.76 -0.17 7.12
C VAL A 199 14.35 0.32 7.35
N ASP A 200 13.95 0.49 8.61
CA ASP A 200 12.63 1.00 8.95
C ASP A 200 12.61 2.52 8.77
N THR A 201 11.75 2.99 7.90
CA THR A 201 11.60 4.43 7.59
C THR A 201 10.19 4.95 7.76
N LEU A 202 9.25 4.06 8.09
CA LEU A 202 7.84 4.37 8.26
C LEU A 202 7.31 3.69 9.52
N LYS A 203 6.54 4.44 10.30
CA LYS A 203 5.71 3.93 11.39
C LYS A 203 4.25 3.93 10.91
N GLN A 204 3.72 2.75 10.62
CA GLN A 204 2.31 2.56 10.26
C GLN A 204 1.49 2.38 11.54
N ILE A 205 0.47 3.22 11.75
CA ILE A 205 -0.36 3.20 12.95
C ILE A 205 -1.70 2.54 12.64
N HIS A 206 -1.91 1.36 13.19
CA HIS A 206 -3.16 0.61 12.98
C HIS A 206 -4.20 0.99 14.02
N GLN A 207 -5.26 1.67 13.60
CA GLN A 207 -6.39 2.01 14.46
C GLN A 207 -7.36 0.83 14.56
N GLU A 208 -8.08 0.67 15.70
CA GLU A 208 -9.07 -0.40 15.91
C GLU A 208 -10.18 -0.41 14.86
N VAL A 209 -10.54 0.77 14.33
CA VAL A 209 -11.51 0.93 13.24
C VAL A 209 -10.78 1.16 11.93
N SER A 210 -10.15 0.12 11.40
CA SER A 210 -9.56 0.23 10.07
C SER A 210 -10.59 -0.15 8.99
N ILE A 211 -10.46 0.48 7.81
CA ILE A 211 -11.23 0.15 6.59
C ILE A 211 -11.12 -1.35 6.23
N THR A 212 -10.12 -2.03 6.80
CA THR A 212 -9.83 -3.46 6.64
C THR A 212 -10.60 -4.38 7.60
N SER A 213 -11.52 -3.86 8.42
CA SER A 213 -12.28 -4.68 9.38
C SER A 213 -13.08 -5.81 8.69
N SER A 214 -13.42 -6.84 9.46
CA SER A 214 -13.97 -8.15 9.05
C SER A 214 -15.21 -8.17 8.14
N THR A 215 -15.89 -7.06 7.96
CA THR A 215 -17.15 -6.97 7.18
C THR A 215 -16.95 -6.79 5.67
N GLY A 216 -15.73 -6.74 5.18
CA GLY A 216 -15.43 -6.39 3.77
C GLY A 216 -14.96 -7.55 2.88
N HIS A 217 -15.33 -8.82 3.19
CA HIS A 217 -14.89 -9.98 2.40
C HIS A 217 -15.22 -9.88 0.90
N HIS A 218 -16.39 -9.34 0.54
CA HIS A 218 -16.77 -9.13 -0.87
C HIS A 218 -15.87 -8.11 -1.57
N LYS A 219 -15.51 -7.01 -0.89
CA LYS A 219 -14.58 -5.99 -1.42
C LYS A 219 -13.18 -6.57 -1.60
N THR A 220 -12.75 -7.39 -0.64
CA THR A 220 -11.46 -8.09 -0.70
C THR A 220 -11.44 -9.11 -1.85
N LEU A 221 -12.49 -9.91 -1.99
CA LEU A 221 -12.62 -10.86 -3.09
C LEU A 221 -12.57 -10.15 -4.45
N TYR A 222 -13.38 -9.10 -4.62
CA TYR A 222 -13.38 -8.30 -5.83
C TYR A 222 -11.97 -7.78 -6.17
N ALA A 223 -11.28 -7.21 -5.20
CA ALA A 223 -9.93 -6.67 -5.41
C ALA A 223 -8.92 -7.78 -5.79
N LEU A 224 -8.98 -8.95 -5.15
CA LEU A 224 -8.14 -10.11 -5.48
C LEU A 224 -8.44 -10.66 -6.88
N GLU A 225 -9.70 -10.71 -7.29
CA GLU A 225 -10.08 -11.13 -8.63
C GLU A 225 -9.56 -10.16 -9.69
N ARG A 226 -9.69 -8.85 -9.47
CA ARG A 226 -9.13 -7.82 -10.36
C ARG A 226 -7.61 -7.90 -10.44
N LEU A 227 -6.93 -8.08 -9.30
CA LEU A 227 -5.49 -8.27 -9.26
C LEU A 227 -5.05 -9.53 -10.04
N TYR A 228 -5.76 -10.65 -9.83
CA TYR A 228 -5.49 -11.88 -10.58
C TYR A 228 -5.69 -11.70 -12.08
N GLU A 229 -6.76 -11.05 -12.52
CA GLU A 229 -7.05 -10.78 -13.94
C GLU A 229 -5.95 -9.97 -14.61
N LYS A 230 -5.51 -8.87 -13.97
CA LYS A 230 -4.43 -8.01 -14.48
C LYS A 230 -3.10 -8.72 -14.65
N HIS A 231 -2.81 -9.68 -13.77
CA HIS A 231 -1.53 -10.38 -13.72
C HIS A 231 -1.65 -11.88 -14.04
N GLN A 232 -2.73 -12.31 -14.70
CA GLN A 232 -3.07 -13.73 -14.89
C GLN A 232 -1.94 -14.56 -15.49
N VAL A 233 -1.25 -14.04 -16.50
CA VAL A 233 -0.12 -14.75 -17.15
C VAL A 233 1.00 -15.00 -16.14
N ALA A 234 1.36 -13.99 -15.34
CA ALA A 234 2.42 -14.11 -14.34
C ALA A 234 2.00 -15.06 -13.21
N TYR A 235 0.75 -14.98 -12.72
CA TYR A 235 0.24 -15.94 -11.72
C TYR A 235 0.28 -17.38 -12.24
N LYS A 236 -0.17 -17.65 -13.47
CA LYS A 236 -0.15 -18.99 -14.06
C LYS A 236 1.28 -19.54 -14.25
N ALA A 237 2.25 -18.66 -14.48
CA ALA A 237 3.66 -19.04 -14.60
C ALA A 237 4.36 -19.29 -13.24
N ASN A 238 3.81 -18.76 -12.14
CA ASN A 238 4.34 -18.91 -10.79
C ASN A 238 3.39 -19.78 -9.94
N THR A 239 3.65 -21.08 -9.84
CA THR A 239 2.81 -22.04 -9.12
C THR A 239 2.53 -21.60 -7.68
N LYS A 240 3.57 -21.13 -6.97
CA LYS A 240 3.45 -20.68 -5.57
C LYS A 240 2.51 -19.49 -5.42
N ALA A 241 2.70 -18.45 -6.23
CA ALA A 241 1.85 -17.28 -6.23
C ALA A 241 0.41 -17.60 -6.68
N ASN A 242 0.27 -18.45 -7.71
CA ASN A 242 -1.03 -18.89 -8.20
C ASN A 242 -1.82 -19.67 -7.13
N THR A 243 -1.14 -20.57 -6.42
CA THR A 243 -1.73 -21.32 -5.30
C THR A 243 -2.19 -20.36 -4.19
N GLN A 244 -1.34 -19.40 -3.81
CA GLN A 244 -1.64 -18.44 -2.76
C GLN A 244 -2.80 -17.52 -3.10
N ILE A 245 -2.84 -16.91 -4.29
CA ILE A 245 -3.91 -16.01 -4.68
C ILE A 245 -5.26 -16.74 -4.80
N ASN A 246 -5.27 -17.97 -5.34
CA ASN A 246 -6.46 -18.80 -5.39
C ASN A 246 -6.95 -19.19 -3.99
N TRP A 247 -6.05 -19.50 -3.05
CA TRP A 247 -6.38 -19.74 -1.66
C TRP A 247 -7.08 -18.52 -1.03
N LEU A 248 -6.50 -17.31 -1.17
CA LEU A 248 -7.09 -16.07 -0.65
C LEU A 248 -8.48 -15.81 -1.26
N MET A 249 -8.62 -15.90 -2.59
CA MET A 249 -9.91 -15.72 -3.24
C MET A 249 -10.94 -16.76 -2.77
N GLY A 250 -10.52 -18.01 -2.62
CA GLY A 250 -11.36 -19.09 -2.09
C GLY A 250 -11.88 -18.78 -0.69
N ILE A 251 -10.99 -18.41 0.25
CA ILE A 251 -11.34 -18.01 1.62
C ILE A 251 -12.36 -16.87 1.62
N HIS A 252 -12.06 -15.77 0.92
CA HIS A 252 -12.94 -14.61 0.92
C HIS A 252 -14.29 -14.87 0.21
N SER A 253 -14.34 -15.80 -0.74
CA SER A 253 -15.60 -16.22 -1.37
C SER A 253 -16.52 -16.97 -0.42
N MET A 254 -15.96 -17.65 0.59
CA MET A 254 -16.75 -18.40 1.56
C MET A 254 -17.48 -17.49 2.55
N TYR A 255 -16.84 -16.34 2.90
CA TYR A 255 -17.38 -15.40 3.90
C TYR A 255 -18.20 -14.26 3.28
N GLY A 256 -17.90 -13.82 2.07
CA GLY A 256 -18.48 -12.60 1.50
C GLY A 256 -18.92 -12.73 0.05
N GLY A 257 -18.72 -13.86 -0.59
CA GLY A 257 -19.10 -14.09 -1.99
C GLY A 257 -20.56 -14.53 -2.14
N THR A 258 -21.19 -14.12 -3.23
CA THR A 258 -22.50 -14.63 -3.64
C THR A 258 -22.39 -16.08 -4.15
N LYS A 259 -21.22 -16.48 -4.64
CA LYS A 259 -20.95 -17.83 -5.14
C LYS A 259 -19.67 -18.37 -4.48
N ARG A 260 -19.81 -19.46 -3.74
CA ARG A 260 -18.67 -20.15 -3.10
C ARG A 260 -17.74 -20.77 -4.14
N GLN A 261 -16.45 -20.49 -4.05
CA GLN A 261 -15.44 -20.91 -5.02
C GLN A 261 -14.58 -22.08 -4.48
N TYR A 262 -15.21 -23.24 -4.23
CA TYR A 262 -14.54 -24.43 -3.69
C TYR A 262 -13.34 -24.89 -4.55
N SER A 263 -13.42 -24.76 -5.87
CA SER A 263 -12.31 -25.11 -6.76
C SER A 263 -11.06 -24.27 -6.49
N ARG A 264 -11.21 -22.99 -6.16
CA ARG A 264 -10.07 -22.12 -5.78
C ARG A 264 -9.47 -22.51 -4.43
N LEU A 265 -10.32 -22.85 -3.44
CA LEU A 265 -9.84 -23.40 -2.15
C LEU A 265 -9.05 -24.68 -2.37
N TRP A 266 -9.57 -25.61 -3.18
CA TRP A 266 -8.89 -26.85 -3.49
C TRP A 266 -7.53 -26.63 -4.18
N LEU A 267 -7.46 -25.73 -5.15
CA LEU A 267 -6.18 -25.32 -5.73
C LEU A 267 -5.18 -24.82 -4.68
N GLY A 268 -5.66 -24.08 -3.68
CA GLY A 268 -4.84 -23.62 -2.56
C GLY A 268 -4.33 -24.78 -1.67
N VAL A 269 -5.06 -25.91 -1.61
CA VAL A 269 -4.65 -27.10 -0.84
C VAL A 269 -3.56 -27.90 -1.55
N VAL A 270 -3.66 -28.08 -2.88
CA VAL A 270 -2.84 -29.03 -3.64
C VAL A 270 -1.82 -28.39 -4.59
N GLY A 271 -1.90 -27.10 -4.84
CA GLY A 271 -1.14 -26.45 -5.93
C GLY A 271 0.38 -26.50 -5.81
N GLU A 272 0.92 -26.53 -4.58
CA GLU A 272 2.35 -26.71 -4.28
C GLU A 272 2.68 -28.07 -3.64
N GLY A 273 1.78 -29.03 -3.71
CA GLY A 273 1.76 -30.25 -2.92
C GLY A 273 0.68 -30.16 -1.82
N PHE A 274 0.33 -31.31 -1.25
CA PHE A 274 -0.75 -31.41 -0.28
C PHE A 274 -0.41 -30.66 1.03
N ASN A 275 -1.25 -29.67 1.38
CA ASN A 275 -1.11 -28.88 2.60
C ASN A 275 -2.20 -29.27 3.63
N LEU A 276 -1.82 -30.03 4.65
CA LEU A 276 -2.76 -30.55 5.66
C LEU A 276 -3.53 -29.42 6.39
N LYS A 277 -2.86 -28.31 6.77
CA LYS A 277 -3.52 -27.19 7.46
C LYS A 277 -4.61 -26.56 6.56
N ARG A 278 -4.29 -26.27 5.31
CA ARG A 278 -5.26 -25.75 4.35
C ARG A 278 -6.38 -26.75 4.05
N PHE A 279 -6.06 -28.04 4.02
CA PHE A 279 -7.06 -29.11 3.83
C PHE A 279 -8.06 -29.17 4.98
N LEU A 280 -7.61 -29.06 6.23
CA LEU A 280 -8.52 -29.01 7.38
C LEU A 280 -9.44 -27.80 7.34
N ILE A 281 -8.92 -26.61 6.99
CA ILE A 281 -9.73 -25.40 6.77
C ILE A 281 -10.73 -25.63 5.63
N PHE A 282 -10.31 -26.23 4.52
CA PHE A 282 -11.18 -26.58 3.39
C PHE A 282 -12.35 -27.47 3.84
N LEU A 283 -12.08 -28.51 4.64
CA LEU A 283 -13.13 -29.40 5.19
C LEU A 283 -14.12 -28.64 6.08
N VAL A 284 -13.63 -27.81 7.00
CA VAL A 284 -14.48 -26.96 7.86
C VAL A 284 -15.42 -26.09 7.02
N MET A 285 -14.92 -25.50 5.94
CA MET A 285 -15.73 -24.66 5.04
C MET A 285 -16.71 -25.48 4.20
N CYS A 286 -16.31 -26.65 3.72
CA CYS A 286 -17.22 -27.56 3.00
C CYS A 286 -18.39 -28.03 3.87
N LEU A 287 -18.12 -28.32 5.13
CA LEU A 287 -19.12 -28.77 6.12
C LEU A 287 -19.92 -27.60 6.72
N ARG A 288 -19.66 -26.37 6.32
CA ARG A 288 -20.28 -25.13 6.82
C ARG A 288 -20.11 -24.92 8.35
N LEU A 289 -18.99 -25.38 8.89
CA LEU A 289 -18.66 -25.29 10.31
C LEU A 289 -17.87 -24.01 10.65
N GLU A 290 -17.65 -23.11 9.70
CA GLU A 290 -16.89 -21.87 9.87
C GLU A 290 -17.42 -20.98 11.01
N LYS A 291 -18.73 -21.03 11.28
CA LYS A 291 -19.33 -20.27 12.39
C LYS A 291 -18.92 -20.79 13.78
N VAL A 292 -18.54 -22.07 13.88
CA VAL A 292 -18.11 -22.70 15.13
C VAL A 292 -16.67 -22.35 15.46
N PHE A 293 -15.85 -22.04 14.43
CA PHE A 293 -14.41 -21.78 14.55
C PHE A 293 -14.02 -20.32 14.26
N SER A 294 -14.98 -19.41 14.18
CA SER A 294 -14.75 -18.00 13.81
C SER A 294 -13.85 -17.22 14.78
N SER A 295 -13.54 -17.74 15.95
CA SER A 295 -12.61 -17.16 16.93
C SER A 295 -11.16 -17.66 16.77
N SER A 296 -10.89 -18.61 15.86
CA SER A 296 -9.60 -19.31 15.74
C SER A 296 -8.96 -19.20 14.34
N LEU A 297 -9.60 -18.51 13.41
CA LEU A 297 -9.14 -18.24 12.03
C LEU A 297 -8.88 -16.76 11.83
#